data_eae627d72865cf184a5ecc4aa9f9196b
#
_entry.id   eae627d72865cf184a5ecc4aa9f9196b
#
_cell.length_a   1.000
_cell.length_b   1.000
_cell.length_c   1.000
_cell.angle_alpha   90.00
_cell.angle_beta   90.00
_cell.angle_gamma   90.00
#
_symmetry.space_group_name_H-M   'P 1'
#
loop_
_entity.id
_entity.type
_entity.pdbx_description
1 polymer ?
#
loop_
_entity_poly.entity_id
_entity_poly.type
_entity_poly.pdbx_seq_one_letter_code
_entity_poly.pdbx_strand_id
1 'polypeptide(L)'
;MAAYDLPSTIEYVRRHTDSKDVALVAHSQGGALSLAALASGAIPHGHVSVLIALAPAVYLKYIESVPLQFLASIHADTLFKLAGRREFLPSERQTSDLFSEFCTLAPQQCVSILTAICGFNPSNVDVSRLPVYLAYAPGGTSVKNMQHWGQRVRDAASHVGFSKFDYGDVCDIGGVRVACNQHVYGRLHPPSYDLPAISYRSDDVKIAVLYGLEDKLADPIDIQTLISDLGDRVVFEKGLLGYQHIDFTWSTNAAEDVYGDVLRLLR
;
A
#
# COMPACT_ATOMS: atom_id res chain seq x y z
N MET A 1 8.32 -4.43 -7.05
CA MET A 1 8.55 -3.81 -5.74
C MET A 1 8.87 -4.85 -4.65
N ALA A 2 7.93 -5.71 -4.17
CA ALA A 2 8.19 -6.66 -3.07
C ALA A 2 9.37 -7.62 -3.32
N ALA A 3 9.58 -8.07 -4.55
CA ALA A 3 10.60 -9.06 -4.88
C ALA A 3 12.01 -8.48 -5.15
N TYR A 4 12.11 -7.17 -5.46
CA TYR A 4 13.38 -6.57 -5.90
C TYR A 4 13.67 -5.25 -5.18
N ASP A 5 12.80 -4.26 -5.31
CA ASP A 5 13.08 -2.89 -4.83
C ASP A 5 13.25 -2.86 -3.30
N LEU A 6 12.29 -3.39 -2.55
CA LEU A 6 12.36 -3.37 -1.09
C LEU A 6 13.55 -4.18 -0.55
N PRO A 7 13.79 -5.44 -0.98
CA PRO A 7 14.98 -6.19 -0.55
C PRO A 7 16.28 -5.48 -0.87
N SER A 8 16.39 -4.87 -2.06
CA SER A 8 17.59 -4.12 -2.45
C SER A 8 17.80 -2.87 -1.60
N THR A 9 16.70 -2.17 -1.26
CA THR A 9 16.74 -0.99 -0.39
C THR A 9 17.19 -1.38 1.03
N ILE A 10 16.62 -2.45 1.59
CA ILE A 10 17.01 -2.97 2.90
C ILE A 10 18.51 -3.31 2.92
N GLU A 11 18.96 -4.04 1.92
CA GLU A 11 20.37 -4.43 1.83
C GLU A 11 21.29 -3.21 1.65
N TYR A 12 20.88 -2.22 0.87
CA TYR A 12 21.62 -0.96 0.73
C TYR A 12 21.75 -0.25 2.08
N VAL A 13 20.65 -0.08 2.82
CA VAL A 13 20.67 0.60 4.13
C VAL A 13 21.58 -0.16 5.10
N ARG A 14 21.41 -1.49 5.21
CA ARG A 14 22.22 -2.33 6.12
C ARG A 14 23.71 -2.17 5.87
N ARG A 15 24.13 -2.24 4.60
CA ARG A 15 25.56 -2.07 4.23
C ARG A 15 26.10 -0.68 4.53
N HIS A 16 25.29 0.36 4.33
CA HIS A 16 25.76 1.73 4.54
C HIS A 16 25.76 2.15 6.00
N THR A 17 24.98 1.49 6.83
CA THR A 17 24.92 1.75 8.28
C THR A 17 25.68 0.71 9.12
N ASP A 18 26.25 -0.31 8.49
CA ASP A 18 26.86 -1.48 9.12
C ASP A 18 25.91 -2.15 10.15
N SER A 19 24.62 -2.11 9.86
CA SER A 19 23.59 -2.67 10.74
C SER A 19 23.27 -4.11 10.39
N LYS A 20 23.07 -4.95 11.41
CA LYS A 20 22.66 -6.34 11.22
C LYS A 20 21.27 -6.45 10.61
N ASP A 21 20.35 -5.63 11.04
CA ASP A 21 18.97 -5.59 10.61
C ASP A 21 18.45 -4.16 10.54
N VAL A 22 17.23 -3.98 10.02
CA VAL A 22 16.52 -2.72 9.97
C VAL A 22 15.12 -2.87 10.54
N ALA A 23 14.57 -1.78 11.05
CA ALA A 23 13.15 -1.65 11.33
C ALA A 23 12.44 -1.03 10.11
N LEU A 24 11.27 -1.54 9.77
CA LEU A 24 10.43 -0.99 8.71
C LEU A 24 9.24 -0.26 9.32
N VAL A 25 9.09 1.03 9.02
CA VAL A 25 7.85 1.77 9.27
C VAL A 25 7.19 2.01 7.92
N ALA A 26 6.04 1.41 7.71
CA ALA A 26 5.46 1.29 6.38
C ALA A 26 3.97 1.69 6.37
N HIS A 27 3.63 2.74 5.61
CA HIS A 27 2.26 3.21 5.48
C HIS A 27 1.59 2.65 4.23
N SER A 28 0.32 2.29 4.32
CA SER A 28 -0.54 1.95 3.19
C SER A 28 0.04 0.84 2.30
N GLN A 29 0.29 1.13 1.01
CA GLN A 29 0.93 0.23 0.06
C GLN A 29 2.30 -0.26 0.57
N GLY A 30 3.04 0.56 1.31
CA GLY A 30 4.31 0.16 1.91
C GLY A 30 4.14 -1.01 2.87
N GLY A 31 3.07 -1.03 3.68
CA GLY A 31 2.72 -2.15 4.56
C GLY A 31 2.41 -3.43 3.76
N ALA A 32 1.55 -3.34 2.74
CA ALA A 32 1.25 -4.47 1.86
C ALA A 32 2.51 -4.99 1.15
N LEU A 33 3.36 -4.10 0.66
CA LEU A 33 4.63 -4.42 0.01
C LEU A 33 5.57 -5.18 0.95
N SER A 34 5.70 -4.71 2.20
CA SER A 34 6.54 -5.33 3.22
C SER A 34 6.05 -6.73 3.59
N LEU A 35 4.76 -6.89 3.80
CA LEU A 35 4.14 -8.19 4.09
C LEU A 35 4.28 -9.16 2.89
N ALA A 36 4.10 -8.68 1.66
CA ALA A 36 4.32 -9.50 0.47
C ALA A 36 5.78 -9.98 0.35
N ALA A 37 6.74 -9.11 0.67
CA ALA A 37 8.17 -9.45 0.63
C ALA A 37 8.54 -10.47 1.71
N LEU A 38 8.04 -10.31 2.94
CA LEU A 38 8.23 -11.27 4.03
C LEU A 38 7.58 -12.62 3.72
N ALA A 39 6.29 -12.61 3.32
CA ALA A 39 5.55 -13.84 3.02
C ALA A 39 6.14 -14.63 1.84
N SER A 40 6.75 -13.96 0.86
CA SER A 40 7.40 -14.62 -0.26
C SER A 40 8.86 -15.05 0.01
N GLY A 41 9.43 -14.71 1.17
CA GLY A 41 10.85 -14.95 1.48
C GLY A 41 11.80 -14.11 0.63
N ALA A 42 11.34 -12.98 0.09
CA ALA A 42 12.19 -12.09 -0.71
C ALA A 42 13.17 -11.27 0.16
N ILE A 43 12.85 -11.07 1.43
CA ILE A 43 13.75 -10.50 2.42
C ILE A 43 14.46 -11.65 3.13
N PRO A 44 15.82 -11.67 3.15
CA PRO A 44 16.56 -12.69 3.87
C PRO A 44 16.26 -12.66 5.36
N HIS A 45 16.33 -13.84 6.00
CA HIS A 45 16.13 -14.00 7.43
C HIS A 45 17.06 -13.09 8.25
N GLY A 46 16.52 -12.48 9.30
CA GLY A 46 17.28 -11.58 10.19
C GLY A 46 17.62 -10.21 9.60
N HIS A 47 17.14 -9.86 8.41
CA HIS A 47 17.38 -8.52 7.81
C HIS A 47 16.37 -7.47 8.26
N VAL A 48 15.23 -7.88 8.81
CA VAL A 48 14.21 -7.01 9.39
C VAL A 48 13.89 -7.51 10.79
N SER A 49 13.97 -6.64 11.79
CA SER A 49 13.66 -6.95 13.19
C SER A 49 12.20 -6.68 13.54
N VAL A 50 11.64 -5.60 12.98
CA VAL A 50 10.25 -5.21 13.22
C VAL A 50 9.66 -4.56 11.99
N LEU A 51 8.39 -4.88 11.70
CA LEU A 51 7.54 -4.16 10.74
C LEU A 51 6.45 -3.42 11.51
N ILE A 52 6.45 -2.10 11.43
CA ILE A 52 5.37 -1.25 11.96
C ILE A 52 4.52 -0.80 10.78
N ALA A 53 3.37 -1.42 10.62
CA ALA A 53 2.45 -1.19 9.52
C ALA A 53 1.39 -0.16 9.93
N LEU A 54 1.39 0.98 9.28
CA LEU A 54 0.43 2.06 9.46
C LEU A 54 -0.61 1.98 8.35
N ALA A 55 -1.87 1.72 8.69
CA ALA A 55 -2.97 1.55 7.76
C ALA A 55 -2.61 0.65 6.55
N PRO A 56 -2.10 -0.59 6.76
CA PRO A 56 -1.61 -1.44 5.67
C PRO A 56 -2.75 -1.89 4.74
N ALA A 57 -2.73 -1.46 3.48
CA ALA A 57 -3.77 -1.80 2.51
C ALA A 57 -3.55 -3.21 1.89
N VAL A 58 -3.68 -4.25 2.70
CA VAL A 58 -3.44 -5.65 2.31
C VAL A 58 -4.69 -6.29 1.69
N TYR A 59 -5.80 -6.27 2.37
CA TYR A 59 -7.10 -6.67 1.85
C TYR A 59 -7.91 -5.44 1.44
N LEU A 60 -8.74 -5.56 0.42
CA LEU A 60 -9.53 -4.46 -0.15
C LEU A 60 -11.00 -4.86 -0.34
N LYS A 61 -11.45 -5.85 0.45
CA LYS A 61 -12.81 -6.37 0.33
C LYS A 61 -13.86 -5.35 0.76
N TYR A 62 -13.54 -4.57 1.77
CA TYR A 62 -14.43 -3.58 2.35
C TYR A 62 -14.03 -2.14 2.01
N ILE A 63 -13.20 -1.94 0.97
CA ILE A 63 -12.83 -0.60 0.52
C ILE A 63 -14.08 0.25 0.22
N GLU A 64 -14.16 1.45 0.82
CA GLU A 64 -15.30 2.37 0.68
C GLU A 64 -15.00 3.59 -0.22
N SER A 65 -13.79 3.71 -0.76
CA SER A 65 -13.47 4.80 -1.69
C SER A 65 -14.20 4.66 -3.00
N VAL A 66 -15.34 5.33 -3.14
CA VAL A 66 -16.18 5.31 -4.35
C VAL A 66 -15.40 5.67 -5.62
N PRO A 67 -14.51 6.70 -5.63
CA PRO A 67 -13.74 7.01 -6.83
C PRO A 67 -12.80 5.85 -7.25
N LEU A 68 -12.16 5.18 -6.30
CA LEU A 68 -11.26 4.07 -6.61
C LEU A 68 -12.02 2.83 -7.07
N GLN A 69 -13.16 2.52 -6.43
CA GLN A 69 -14.05 1.45 -6.90
C GLN A 69 -14.55 1.72 -8.33
N PHE A 70 -14.97 2.94 -8.63
CA PHE A 70 -15.40 3.33 -9.96
C PHE A 70 -14.27 3.17 -11.00
N LEU A 71 -13.07 3.69 -10.72
CA LEU A 71 -11.92 3.53 -11.62
C LEU A 71 -11.55 2.07 -11.84
N ALA A 72 -11.65 1.24 -10.81
CA ALA A 72 -11.43 -0.20 -10.93
C ALA A 72 -12.52 -0.87 -11.78
N SER A 73 -13.80 -0.51 -11.59
CA SER A 73 -14.93 -1.10 -12.30
C SER A 73 -14.90 -0.84 -13.81
N ILE A 74 -14.49 0.36 -14.23
CA ILE A 74 -14.37 0.71 -15.65
C ILE A 74 -13.05 0.26 -16.29
N HIS A 75 -12.22 -0.51 -15.56
CA HIS A 75 -10.90 -0.93 -16.04
C HIS A 75 -10.01 0.23 -16.53
N ALA A 76 -10.04 1.37 -15.81
CA ALA A 76 -9.26 2.57 -16.15
C ALA A 76 -7.76 2.26 -16.34
N ASP A 77 -7.22 1.36 -15.54
CA ASP A 77 -5.87 0.82 -15.65
C ASP A 77 -5.57 0.21 -17.04
N THR A 78 -6.52 -0.52 -17.60
CA THR A 78 -6.40 -1.10 -18.95
C THR A 78 -6.48 -0.04 -20.03
N LEU A 79 -7.33 0.97 -19.85
CA LEU A 79 -7.43 2.11 -20.79
C LEU A 79 -6.10 2.88 -20.85
N PHE A 80 -5.46 3.15 -19.71
CA PHE A 80 -4.14 3.78 -19.68
C PHE A 80 -3.08 2.96 -20.42
N LYS A 81 -3.08 1.64 -20.24
CA LYS A 81 -2.17 0.74 -20.96
C LYS A 81 -2.40 0.78 -22.48
N LEU A 82 -3.67 0.72 -22.92
CA LEU A 82 -4.02 0.78 -24.34
C LEU A 82 -3.65 2.14 -24.96
N ALA A 83 -3.72 3.22 -24.19
CA ALA A 83 -3.25 4.55 -24.60
C ALA A 83 -1.71 4.67 -24.62
N GLY A 84 -0.96 3.57 -24.42
CA GLY A 84 0.50 3.54 -24.43
C GLY A 84 1.16 4.20 -23.21
N ARG A 85 0.38 4.55 -22.19
CA ARG A 85 0.91 5.15 -20.97
C ARG A 85 1.57 4.08 -20.11
N ARG A 86 2.76 4.38 -19.59
CA ARG A 86 3.50 3.51 -18.66
C ARG A 86 3.49 4.02 -17.24
N GLU A 87 3.23 5.32 -17.08
CA GLU A 87 3.20 6.02 -15.80
C GLU A 87 1.79 6.55 -15.52
N PHE A 88 1.40 6.51 -14.27
CA PHE A 88 0.15 7.04 -13.73
C PHE A 88 0.51 8.20 -12.81
N LEU A 89 -0.08 9.39 -13.05
CA LEU A 89 0.21 10.63 -12.34
C LEU A 89 1.73 10.83 -12.18
N PRO A 90 2.48 10.95 -13.30
CA PRO A 90 3.91 11.13 -13.22
C PRO A 90 4.24 12.33 -12.34
N SER A 91 5.34 12.22 -11.58
CA SER A 91 5.82 13.28 -10.71
C SER A 91 6.49 14.39 -11.55
N GLU A 92 5.70 15.03 -12.40
CA GLU A 92 6.11 16.20 -13.14
C GLU A 92 5.82 17.45 -12.30
N ARG A 93 6.79 18.34 -12.21
CA ARG A 93 6.67 19.60 -11.47
C ARG A 93 5.41 20.38 -11.86
N GLN A 94 5.08 20.41 -13.15
CA GLN A 94 3.90 21.09 -13.66
C GLN A 94 2.59 20.50 -13.08
N THR A 95 2.49 19.19 -12.94
CA THR A 95 1.30 18.52 -12.37
C THR A 95 1.17 18.82 -10.89
N SER A 96 2.28 18.77 -10.14
CA SER A 96 2.28 19.06 -8.70
C SER A 96 1.99 20.54 -8.44
N ASP A 97 2.53 21.45 -9.24
CA ASP A 97 2.26 22.89 -9.16
C ASP A 97 0.77 23.19 -9.42
N LEU A 98 0.15 22.53 -10.41
CA LEU A 98 -1.28 22.64 -10.72
C LEU A 98 -2.16 22.18 -9.56
N PHE A 99 -1.87 21.04 -8.95
CA PHE A 99 -2.60 20.56 -7.77
C PHE A 99 -2.44 21.48 -6.57
N SER A 100 -1.22 21.96 -6.32
CA SER A 100 -0.94 22.91 -5.25
C SER A 100 -1.70 24.23 -5.46
N GLU A 101 -1.68 24.78 -6.68
CA GLU A 101 -2.41 25.99 -7.04
C GLU A 101 -3.92 25.80 -6.94
N PHE A 102 -4.47 24.68 -7.40
CA PHE A 102 -5.88 24.35 -7.26
C PHE A 102 -6.31 24.36 -5.79
N CYS A 103 -5.53 23.72 -4.91
CA CYS A 103 -5.86 23.70 -3.49
C CYS A 103 -5.67 25.03 -2.79
N THR A 104 -4.84 25.92 -3.34
CA THR A 104 -4.72 27.31 -2.87
C THR A 104 -5.94 28.14 -3.24
N LEU A 105 -6.44 27.98 -4.48
CA LEU A 105 -7.56 28.76 -5.02
C LEU A 105 -8.93 28.21 -4.56
N ALA A 106 -9.04 26.90 -4.37
CA ALA A 106 -10.29 26.21 -4.06
C ALA A 106 -10.12 25.20 -2.89
N PRO A 107 -9.77 25.65 -1.66
CA PRO A 107 -9.38 24.76 -0.57
C PRO A 107 -10.48 23.77 -0.15
N GLN A 108 -11.74 24.18 -0.14
CA GLN A 108 -12.86 23.31 0.23
C GLN A 108 -13.08 22.18 -0.78
N GLN A 109 -13.01 22.50 -2.07
CA GLN A 109 -13.12 21.50 -3.16
C GLN A 109 -11.92 20.55 -3.12
N CYS A 110 -10.73 21.06 -2.88
CA CYS A 110 -9.53 20.26 -2.68
C CYS A 110 -9.71 19.26 -1.52
N VAL A 111 -10.13 19.73 -0.35
CA VAL A 111 -10.45 18.88 0.80
C VAL A 111 -11.44 17.80 0.43
N SER A 112 -12.56 18.17 -0.21
CA SER A 112 -13.62 17.21 -0.58
C SER A 112 -13.10 16.11 -1.51
N ILE A 113 -12.31 16.47 -2.53
CA ILE A 113 -11.74 15.52 -3.49
C ILE A 113 -10.75 14.59 -2.80
N LEU A 114 -9.83 15.14 -2.01
CA LEU A 114 -8.82 14.35 -1.31
C LEU A 114 -9.45 13.41 -0.28
N THR A 115 -10.45 13.89 0.48
CA THR A 115 -11.19 13.06 1.43
C THR A 115 -11.90 11.90 0.72
N ALA A 116 -12.51 12.17 -0.45
CA ALA A 116 -13.21 11.14 -1.21
C ALA A 116 -12.26 10.07 -1.79
N ILE A 117 -11.05 10.45 -2.19
CA ILE A 117 -10.07 9.54 -2.81
C ILE A 117 -9.23 8.83 -1.76
N CYS A 118 -8.58 9.59 -0.90
CA CYS A 118 -7.54 9.09 0.02
C CYS A 118 -8.03 8.89 1.45
N GLY A 119 -9.12 9.57 1.85
CA GLY A 119 -9.60 9.57 3.22
C GLY A 119 -8.65 10.29 4.17
N PHE A 120 -9.06 11.43 4.68
CA PHE A 120 -8.48 12.06 5.86
C PHE A 120 -9.57 12.81 6.63
N ASN A 121 -9.37 12.98 7.92
CA ASN A 121 -10.28 13.76 8.74
C ASN A 121 -9.84 15.24 8.71
N PRO A 122 -10.66 16.15 8.12
CA PRO A 122 -10.30 17.56 8.05
C PRO A 122 -10.06 18.22 9.42
N SER A 123 -10.61 17.64 10.50
CA SER A 123 -10.36 18.12 11.87
C SER A 123 -8.97 17.77 12.39
N ASN A 124 -8.31 16.78 11.79
CA ASN A 124 -6.98 16.33 12.19
C ASN A 124 -5.86 16.97 11.34
N VAL A 125 -6.19 17.53 10.18
CA VAL A 125 -5.20 18.02 9.22
C VAL A 125 -5.23 19.54 9.15
N ASP A 126 -4.06 20.17 9.17
CA ASP A 126 -3.94 21.59 8.87
C ASP A 126 -4.18 21.82 7.36
N VAL A 127 -5.42 22.20 7.04
CA VAL A 127 -5.85 22.42 5.65
C VAL A 127 -5.01 23.49 4.95
N SER A 128 -4.47 24.46 5.68
CA SER A 128 -3.60 25.51 5.11
C SER A 128 -2.29 24.96 4.53
N ARG A 129 -1.88 23.76 4.96
CA ARG A 129 -0.69 23.07 4.48
C ARG A 129 -0.92 22.15 3.27
N LEU A 130 -2.16 21.93 2.85
CA LEU A 130 -2.45 21.07 1.69
C LEU A 130 -1.66 21.48 0.43
N PRO A 131 -1.52 22.77 0.08
CA PRO A 131 -0.70 23.14 -1.07
C PRO A 131 0.76 22.66 -0.95
N VAL A 132 1.32 22.69 0.27
CA VAL A 132 2.69 22.20 0.52
C VAL A 132 2.78 20.69 0.33
N TYR A 133 1.80 19.92 0.82
CA TYR A 133 1.78 18.47 0.65
C TYR A 133 1.64 18.10 -0.82
N LEU A 134 0.76 18.77 -1.54
CA LEU A 134 0.47 18.49 -2.94
C LEU A 134 1.54 18.99 -3.92
N ALA A 135 2.40 19.90 -3.49
CA ALA A 135 3.60 20.24 -4.27
C ALA A 135 4.56 19.02 -4.43
N TYR A 136 4.43 18.01 -3.57
CA TYR A 136 5.26 16.80 -3.56
C TYR A 136 4.45 15.51 -3.73
N ALA A 137 3.14 15.59 -3.86
CA ALA A 137 2.23 14.46 -4.07
C ALA A 137 1.23 14.78 -5.20
N PRO A 138 0.88 13.82 -6.03
CA PRO A 138 1.32 12.41 -6.02
C PRO A 138 2.75 12.23 -6.54
N GLY A 139 3.45 11.23 -6.00
CA GLY A 139 4.81 10.87 -6.42
C GLY A 139 4.87 10.03 -7.71
N GLY A 140 3.73 9.80 -8.36
CA GLY A 140 3.63 8.95 -9.53
C GLY A 140 3.79 7.46 -9.23
N THR A 141 3.31 6.63 -10.15
CA THR A 141 3.51 5.18 -10.09
C THR A 141 3.42 4.56 -11.49
N SER A 142 3.79 3.28 -11.63
CA SER A 142 3.62 2.60 -12.90
C SER A 142 2.14 2.25 -13.15
N VAL A 143 1.72 2.27 -14.42
CA VAL A 143 0.39 1.77 -14.82
C VAL A 143 0.22 0.31 -14.38
N LYS A 144 1.27 -0.51 -14.41
CA LYS A 144 1.21 -1.90 -13.91
C LYS A 144 0.89 -1.98 -12.42
N ASN A 145 1.40 -1.06 -11.60
CA ASN A 145 1.04 -1.00 -10.18
C ASN A 145 -0.45 -0.67 -10.01
N MET A 146 -0.96 0.30 -10.77
CA MET A 146 -2.39 0.64 -10.77
C MET A 146 -3.26 -0.51 -11.28
N GLN A 147 -2.79 -1.27 -12.29
CA GLN A 147 -3.47 -2.48 -12.73
C GLN A 147 -3.58 -3.51 -11.61
N HIS A 148 -2.52 -3.73 -10.85
CA HIS A 148 -2.54 -4.66 -9.72
C HIS A 148 -3.54 -4.22 -8.63
N TRP A 149 -3.57 -2.93 -8.30
CA TRP A 149 -4.59 -2.39 -7.39
C TRP A 149 -6.00 -2.58 -7.93
N GLY A 150 -6.24 -2.25 -9.20
CA GLY A 150 -7.53 -2.46 -9.85
C GLY A 150 -7.97 -3.93 -9.84
N GLN A 151 -7.07 -4.87 -10.10
CA GLN A 151 -7.34 -6.31 -9.98
C GLN A 151 -7.81 -6.65 -8.57
N ARG A 152 -7.07 -6.23 -7.55
CA ARG A 152 -7.38 -6.54 -6.14
C ARG A 152 -8.71 -5.96 -5.68
N VAL A 153 -9.07 -4.76 -6.13
CA VAL A 153 -10.39 -4.15 -5.84
C VAL A 153 -11.52 -4.93 -6.53
N ARG A 154 -11.33 -5.35 -7.80
CA ARG A 154 -12.32 -6.14 -8.54
C ARG A 154 -12.46 -7.56 -7.96
N ASP A 155 -11.35 -8.19 -7.61
CA ASP A 155 -11.30 -9.56 -7.10
C ASP A 155 -11.70 -9.66 -5.62
N ALA A 156 -11.85 -8.55 -4.94
CA ALA A 156 -12.28 -8.48 -3.54
C ALA A 156 -13.60 -9.25 -3.27
N ALA A 157 -14.51 -9.29 -4.26
CA ALA A 157 -15.74 -10.07 -4.18
C ALA A 157 -15.55 -11.58 -4.40
N SER A 158 -14.43 -12.01 -5.02
CA SER A 158 -14.17 -13.41 -5.41
C SER A 158 -13.37 -14.22 -4.38
N HIS A 159 -13.12 -13.69 -3.20
CA HIS A 159 -12.30 -14.32 -2.14
C HIS A 159 -10.84 -14.63 -2.55
N VAL A 160 -10.35 -14.07 -3.65
CA VAL A 160 -8.94 -14.11 -4.00
C VAL A 160 -8.23 -13.12 -3.08
N GLY A 161 -7.72 -13.60 -1.98
CA GLY A 161 -7.05 -12.80 -0.97
C GLY A 161 -5.86 -11.98 -1.50
N PHE A 162 -4.87 -11.77 -0.69
CA PHE A 162 -3.66 -11.05 -1.06
C PHE A 162 -2.81 -11.85 -2.06
N SER A 163 -2.82 -11.50 -3.36
CA SER A 163 -2.21 -12.27 -4.45
C SER A 163 -1.19 -11.45 -5.26
N LYS A 164 -0.35 -12.17 -6.00
CA LYS A 164 0.54 -11.60 -7.02
C LYS A 164 -0.28 -11.05 -8.19
N PHE A 165 0.39 -10.30 -9.07
CA PHE A 165 -0.22 -9.70 -10.26
C PHE A 165 -0.82 -10.76 -11.18
N ASP A 166 -2.06 -10.57 -11.60
CA ASP A 166 -2.70 -11.41 -12.61
C ASP A 166 -2.29 -10.96 -14.01
N TYR A 167 -1.58 -11.81 -14.72
CA TYR A 167 -1.18 -11.57 -16.12
C TYR A 167 -2.29 -11.92 -17.13
N GLY A 168 -3.37 -12.55 -16.66
CA GLY A 168 -4.50 -12.98 -17.49
C GLY A 168 -4.32 -14.36 -18.14
N ASP A 169 -5.39 -14.76 -18.84
CA ASP A 169 -5.52 -16.11 -19.39
C ASP A 169 -4.77 -16.29 -20.71
N VAL A 170 -4.58 -15.22 -21.49
CA VAL A 170 -3.98 -15.31 -22.83
C VAL A 170 -2.99 -14.20 -23.10
N CYS A 171 -1.76 -14.58 -23.42
CA CYS A 171 -0.74 -13.70 -23.97
C CYS A 171 -0.08 -14.33 -25.19
N ASP A 172 0.52 -13.47 -26.01
CA ASP A 172 1.31 -13.88 -27.19
C ASP A 172 2.79 -13.85 -26.82
N ILE A 173 3.45 -14.98 -26.98
CA ILE A 173 4.89 -15.11 -26.77
C ILE A 173 5.49 -15.67 -28.06
N GLY A 174 6.10 -14.76 -28.84
CA GLY A 174 6.73 -15.15 -30.12
C GLY A 174 5.75 -15.71 -31.14
N GLY A 175 4.51 -15.21 -31.17
CA GLY A 175 3.47 -15.68 -32.09
C GLY A 175 2.66 -16.89 -31.58
N VAL A 176 2.94 -17.38 -30.39
CA VAL A 176 2.21 -18.49 -29.77
C VAL A 176 1.33 -17.97 -28.63
N ARG A 177 0.03 -18.29 -28.68
CA ARG A 177 -0.91 -17.99 -27.60
C ARG A 177 -0.75 -18.97 -26.45
N VAL A 178 -0.44 -18.44 -25.28
CA VAL A 178 -0.25 -19.22 -24.05
C VAL A 178 -1.05 -18.62 -22.89
N ALA A 179 -1.34 -19.43 -21.87
CA ALA A 179 -1.88 -18.89 -20.62
C ALA A 179 -0.78 -18.09 -19.90
N CYS A 180 -0.99 -16.78 -19.73
CA CYS A 180 0.05 -15.88 -19.20
C CYS A 180 0.50 -16.26 -17.80
N ASN A 181 -0.44 -16.53 -16.89
CA ASN A 181 -0.13 -16.94 -15.51
C ASN A 181 0.61 -18.29 -15.49
N GLN A 182 0.23 -19.24 -16.38
CA GLN A 182 0.92 -20.51 -16.51
C GLN A 182 2.38 -20.31 -16.95
N HIS A 183 2.63 -19.37 -17.86
CA HIS A 183 3.99 -19.06 -18.31
C HIS A 183 4.83 -18.41 -17.20
N VAL A 184 4.25 -17.47 -16.44
CA VAL A 184 4.96 -16.69 -15.42
C VAL A 184 5.09 -17.45 -14.09
N TYR A 185 4.04 -18.15 -13.67
CA TYR A 185 3.95 -18.75 -12.35
C TYR A 185 3.90 -20.27 -12.34
N GLY A 186 3.83 -20.92 -13.50
CA GLY A 186 3.63 -22.36 -13.60
C GLY A 186 2.22 -22.83 -13.21
N ARG A 187 1.24 -21.91 -13.12
CA ARG A 187 -0.15 -22.17 -12.73
C ARG A 187 -1.12 -21.20 -13.40
N LEU A 188 -2.39 -21.58 -13.55
CA LEU A 188 -3.39 -20.77 -14.26
C LEU A 188 -3.81 -19.48 -13.52
N HIS A 189 -3.75 -19.51 -12.19
CA HIS A 189 -4.11 -18.34 -11.36
C HIS A 189 -2.87 -17.77 -10.66
N PRO A 190 -2.84 -16.45 -10.37
CA PRO A 190 -1.75 -15.86 -9.63
C PRO A 190 -1.65 -16.47 -8.22
N PRO A 191 -0.44 -16.77 -7.72
CA PRO A 191 -0.27 -17.30 -6.38
C PRO A 191 -0.60 -16.23 -5.33
N SER A 192 -1.28 -16.63 -4.27
CA SER A 192 -1.48 -15.80 -3.08
C SER A 192 -0.18 -15.65 -2.30
N TYR A 193 -0.05 -14.54 -1.59
CA TYR A 193 0.96 -14.38 -0.56
C TYR A 193 0.46 -15.10 0.71
N ASP A 194 1.22 -16.09 1.14
CA ASP A 194 0.91 -16.88 2.32
C ASP A 194 1.39 -16.11 3.57
N LEU A 195 0.50 -15.30 4.16
CA LEU A 195 0.83 -14.48 5.34
C LEU A 195 1.16 -15.33 6.57
N PRO A 196 0.44 -16.42 6.87
CA PRO A 196 0.85 -17.36 7.91
C PRO A 196 2.27 -17.92 7.76
N ALA A 197 2.77 -18.01 6.51
CA ALA A 197 4.13 -18.45 6.24
C ALA A 197 5.22 -17.52 6.79
N ILE A 198 4.90 -16.28 7.12
CA ILE A 198 5.84 -15.34 7.75
C ILE A 198 6.37 -15.93 9.05
N SER A 199 5.56 -16.70 9.78
CA SER A 199 5.93 -17.31 11.06
C SER A 199 7.13 -18.27 10.97
N TYR A 200 7.28 -18.99 9.86
CA TYR A 200 8.40 -19.93 9.67
C TYR A 200 9.44 -19.47 8.64
N ARG A 201 9.13 -18.42 7.86
CA ARG A 201 10.09 -17.85 6.89
C ARG A 201 10.88 -16.67 7.45
N SER A 202 10.35 -16.04 8.50
CA SER A 202 10.91 -14.83 9.10
C SER A 202 10.66 -14.86 10.60
N ASP A 203 11.18 -15.90 11.27
CA ASP A 203 10.88 -16.21 12.68
C ASP A 203 11.12 -15.05 13.66
N ASP A 204 12.01 -14.13 13.33
CA ASP A 204 12.42 -13.04 14.22
C ASP A 204 11.65 -11.74 13.99
N VAL A 205 10.83 -11.65 12.92
CA VAL A 205 10.15 -10.40 12.60
C VAL A 205 8.92 -10.21 13.47
N LYS A 206 8.93 -9.15 14.26
CA LYS A 206 7.75 -8.67 15.00
C LYS A 206 6.92 -7.76 14.12
N ILE A 207 5.60 -7.84 14.22
CA ILE A 207 4.70 -6.99 13.42
C ILE A 207 3.84 -6.17 14.37
N ALA A 208 3.80 -4.86 14.14
CA ALA A 208 2.87 -3.95 14.78
C ALA A 208 1.92 -3.39 13.74
N VAL A 209 0.62 -3.32 14.06
CA VAL A 209 -0.41 -2.81 13.16
C VAL A 209 -1.15 -1.66 13.83
N LEU A 210 -1.06 -0.47 13.22
CA LEU A 210 -1.84 0.69 13.63
C LEU A 210 -2.80 1.05 12.49
N TYR A 211 -4.07 1.27 12.79
CA TYR A 211 -5.08 1.50 11.76
C TYR A 211 -6.13 2.50 12.22
N GLY A 212 -6.74 3.20 11.27
CA GLY A 212 -7.83 4.14 11.51
C GLY A 212 -9.16 3.41 11.58
N LEU A 213 -9.97 3.71 12.59
CA LEU A 213 -11.31 3.11 12.71
C LEU A 213 -12.32 3.68 11.70
N GLU A 214 -11.95 4.78 11.02
CA GLU A 214 -12.75 5.43 9.99
C GLU A 214 -12.07 5.37 8.60
N ASP A 215 -11.04 4.52 8.47
CA ASP A 215 -10.28 4.37 7.21
C ASP A 215 -11.14 3.68 6.15
N LYS A 216 -11.32 4.35 5.00
CA LYS A 216 -12.11 3.87 3.85
C LYS A 216 -11.30 3.17 2.78
N LEU A 217 -9.98 3.11 2.93
CA LEU A 217 -9.08 2.41 2.03
C LEU A 217 -8.56 1.11 2.66
N ALA A 218 -7.95 1.21 3.82
CA ALA A 218 -7.53 0.07 4.63
C ALA A 218 -8.60 -0.13 5.73
N ASP A 219 -9.77 -0.60 5.29
CA ASP A 219 -10.96 -0.75 6.13
C ASP A 219 -10.66 -1.57 7.39
N PRO A 220 -11.19 -1.18 8.56
CA PRO A 220 -10.96 -1.88 9.82
C PRO A 220 -11.32 -3.39 9.77
N ILE A 221 -12.34 -3.80 9.02
CA ILE A 221 -12.72 -5.21 8.89
C ILE A 221 -11.64 -5.99 8.11
N ASP A 222 -11.09 -5.38 7.05
CA ASP A 222 -9.97 -5.95 6.31
C ASP A 222 -8.70 -6.01 7.17
N ILE A 223 -8.48 -5.02 8.03
CA ILE A 223 -7.36 -5.02 8.98
C ILE A 223 -7.51 -6.12 10.04
N GLN A 224 -8.70 -6.33 10.58
CA GLN A 224 -8.94 -7.43 11.53
C GLN A 224 -8.71 -8.80 10.89
N THR A 225 -9.08 -8.96 9.63
CA THR A 225 -8.76 -10.17 8.85
C THR A 225 -7.25 -10.34 8.72
N LEU A 226 -6.53 -9.28 8.40
CA LEU A 226 -5.06 -9.30 8.31
C LEU A 226 -4.41 -9.69 9.64
N ILE A 227 -4.84 -9.11 10.75
CA ILE A 227 -4.33 -9.41 12.09
C ILE A 227 -4.57 -10.88 12.42
N SER A 228 -5.76 -11.40 12.11
CA SER A 228 -6.08 -12.81 12.29
C SER A 228 -5.15 -13.73 11.48
N ASP A 229 -4.84 -13.39 10.23
CA ASP A 229 -3.97 -14.18 9.36
C ASP A 229 -2.49 -14.12 9.78
N LEU A 230 -2.07 -13.01 10.37
CA LEU A 230 -0.71 -12.84 10.90
C LEU A 230 -0.53 -13.54 12.26
N GLY A 231 -1.61 -13.75 13.00
CA GLY A 231 -1.61 -14.47 14.28
C GLY A 231 -0.62 -13.92 15.29
N ASP A 232 0.14 -14.80 15.92
CA ASP A 232 1.09 -14.48 17.00
C ASP A 232 2.26 -13.56 16.57
N ARG A 233 2.38 -13.26 15.29
CA ARG A 233 3.38 -12.29 14.80
C ARG A 233 3.00 -10.85 15.13
N VAL A 234 1.72 -10.57 15.36
CA VAL A 234 1.25 -9.26 15.77
C VAL A 234 1.53 -9.06 17.27
N VAL A 235 2.58 -8.33 17.56
CA VAL A 235 2.99 -8.03 18.95
C VAL A 235 2.35 -6.75 19.49
N PHE A 236 1.80 -5.93 18.62
CA PHE A 236 1.10 -4.69 18.96
C PHE A 236 0.03 -4.36 17.95
N GLU A 237 -1.14 -4.00 18.44
CA GLU A 237 -2.29 -3.56 17.66
C GLU A 237 -2.86 -2.29 18.26
N LYS A 238 -3.23 -1.31 17.42
CA LYS A 238 -3.91 -0.10 17.85
C LYS A 238 -4.85 0.44 16.80
N GLY A 239 -6.15 0.45 17.10
CA GLY A 239 -7.17 1.18 16.36
C GLY A 239 -7.25 2.64 16.86
N LEU A 240 -7.25 3.60 15.95
CA LEU A 240 -7.33 5.03 16.24
C LEU A 240 -8.69 5.58 15.83
N LEU A 241 -9.45 6.05 16.83
CA LEU A 241 -10.73 6.72 16.59
C LEU A 241 -10.51 8.08 15.91
N GLY A 242 -11.35 8.40 14.92
CA GLY A 242 -11.25 9.64 14.17
C GLY A 242 -10.13 9.67 13.13
N TYR A 243 -9.36 8.58 12.97
CA TYR A 243 -8.32 8.48 11.97
C TYR A 243 -8.83 7.80 10.70
N GLN A 244 -8.52 8.40 9.56
CA GLN A 244 -8.64 7.85 8.22
C GLN A 244 -7.26 7.57 7.63
N HIS A 245 -7.20 7.20 6.34
CA HIS A 245 -6.00 6.64 5.71
C HIS A 245 -4.76 7.55 5.75
N ILE A 246 -4.93 8.83 5.38
CA ILE A 246 -3.80 9.78 5.30
C ILE A 246 -3.45 10.41 6.65
N ASP A 247 -4.32 10.31 7.65
CA ASP A 247 -4.10 10.92 8.96
C ASP A 247 -2.83 10.41 9.65
N PHE A 248 -2.37 9.20 9.35
CA PHE A 248 -1.11 8.66 9.85
C PHE A 248 0.12 9.49 9.46
N THR A 249 0.02 10.27 8.39
CA THR A 249 1.13 11.07 7.84
C THR A 249 0.85 12.57 7.85
N TRP A 250 -0.43 13.00 7.82
CA TRP A 250 -0.80 14.41 7.69
C TRP A 250 -1.47 14.99 8.92
N SER A 251 -1.91 14.14 9.88
CA SER A 251 -2.53 14.64 11.11
C SER A 251 -1.55 15.46 11.93
N THR A 252 -2.02 16.59 12.45
CA THR A 252 -1.28 17.42 13.41
C THR A 252 -1.03 16.71 14.72
N ASN A 253 -1.84 15.69 15.05
CA ASN A 253 -1.74 14.89 16.27
C ASN A 253 -0.95 13.60 16.08
N ALA A 254 -0.49 13.29 14.83
CA ALA A 254 0.19 12.02 14.55
C ALA A 254 1.42 11.78 15.45
N ALA A 255 2.11 12.85 15.86
CA ALA A 255 3.25 12.75 16.76
C ALA A 255 2.89 12.12 18.12
N GLU A 256 1.73 12.49 18.68
CA GLU A 256 1.26 12.00 19.97
C GLU A 256 0.53 10.66 19.81
N ASP A 257 -0.38 10.57 18.85
CA ASP A 257 -1.29 9.44 18.70
C ASP A 257 -0.63 8.19 18.07
N VAL A 258 0.39 8.41 17.21
CA VAL A 258 1.02 7.36 16.39
C VAL A 258 2.51 7.24 16.68
N TYR A 259 3.28 8.34 16.53
CA TYR A 259 4.74 8.23 16.50
C TYR A 259 5.36 7.96 17.86
N GLY A 260 4.67 8.29 18.96
CA GLY A 260 5.07 7.86 20.30
C GLY A 260 5.12 6.35 20.43
N ASP A 261 4.13 5.63 19.90
CA ASP A 261 4.10 4.16 19.86
C ASP A 261 5.14 3.59 18.90
N VAL A 262 5.29 4.20 17.71
CA VAL A 262 6.35 3.81 16.75
C VAL A 262 7.73 3.86 17.41
N LEU A 263 8.08 4.96 18.06
CA LEU A 263 9.38 5.12 18.73
C LEU A 263 9.58 4.12 19.87
N ARG A 264 8.51 3.74 20.59
CA ARG A 264 8.57 2.72 21.63
C ARG A 264 8.83 1.32 21.04
N LEU A 265 8.24 0.99 19.91
CA LEU A 265 8.37 -0.28 19.21
C LEU A 265 9.74 -0.45 18.53
N LEU A 266 10.46 0.63 18.28
CA LEU A 266 11.81 0.65 17.70
C LEU A 266 12.92 0.45 18.74
N ARG A 267 12.58 0.43 20.03
CA ARG A 267 13.52 0.22 21.15
C ARG A 267 13.57 -1.25 21.58
#